data_04008c410af239aa1bf0210ec8bee2b6
#
_entry.id   04008c410af239aa1bf0210ec8bee2b6
#
_cell.length_a   1.000
_cell.length_b   1.000
_cell.length_c   1.000
_cell.angle_alpha   90.00
_cell.angle_beta   90.00
_cell.angle_gamma   90.00
#
_symmetry.space_group_name_H-M   'P 1'
#
loop_
_entity.id
_entity.type
_entity.pdbx_description
1 polymer ?
#
loop_
_entity_poly.entity_id
_entity_poly.type
_entity_poly.pdbx_seq_one_letter_code
_entity_poly.pdbx_strand_id
1 'polypeptide(L)' 'MIGIRYLKTYAALEGQVAVDDAEALAQWLRQHKSPAVHLGKCDHVHAAVLQVLLALAPRVVAPPADPWLAAAVGPQT' A
#
# COMPACT_ATOMS: atom_id res chain seq x y z
N MET A 1 0.05 15.00 -8.28
CA MET A 1 -0.55 13.68 -8.03
C MET A 1 0.52 12.63 -8.08
N ILE A 2 0.56 11.81 -7.10
CA ILE A 2 1.54 10.76 -7.05
C ILE A 2 0.79 9.43 -7.13
N GLY A 3 1.30 8.39 -6.84
CA GLY A 3 0.66 7.10 -6.89
C GLY A 3 1.58 6.09 -6.26
N ILE A 4 1.93 5.05 -7.01
CA ILE A 4 2.77 4.01 -6.47
C ILE A 4 4.10 3.98 -7.20
N ARG A 5 5.19 3.98 -6.46
CA ARG A 5 6.52 3.73 -7.01
C ARG A 5 6.93 2.33 -6.61
N TYR A 6 7.26 1.53 -7.61
CA TYR A 6 7.67 0.15 -7.37
C TYR A 6 9.19 0.08 -7.30
N LEU A 7 9.68 -0.33 -6.14
CA LEU A 7 11.10 -0.46 -5.91
C LEU A 7 11.45 -1.95 -5.81
N LYS A 8 12.72 -2.23 -5.57
CA LYS A 8 13.21 -3.59 -5.63
C LYS A 8 12.57 -4.50 -4.57
N THR A 9 12.38 -3.98 -3.38
CA THR A 9 11.91 -4.78 -2.24
C THR A 9 10.57 -4.33 -1.70
N TYR A 10 10.06 -3.17 -2.15
CA TYR A 10 8.79 -2.66 -1.64
C TYR A 10 8.15 -1.71 -2.64
N ALA A 11 6.87 -1.49 -2.45
CA ALA A 11 6.11 -0.51 -3.22
C ALA A 11 5.82 0.69 -2.32
N ALA A 12 6.17 1.88 -2.79
CA ALA A 12 5.95 3.11 -2.05
C ALA A 12 4.67 3.78 -2.55
N LEU A 13 3.66 3.83 -1.69
CA LEU A 13 2.40 4.51 -1.99
C LEU A 13 2.54 5.94 -1.50
N GLU A 14 2.37 6.90 -2.41
CA GLU A 14 2.63 8.30 -2.11
C GLU A 14 1.48 9.18 -2.55
N GLY A 15 1.12 10.15 -1.72
CA GLY A 15 0.05 11.07 -2.01
C GLY A 15 -1.29 10.37 -2.06
N GLN A 16 -2.01 10.56 -3.15
CA GLN A 16 -3.32 9.94 -3.34
C GLN A 16 -3.17 8.76 -4.30
N VAL A 17 -3.60 7.60 -3.84
CA VAL A 17 -3.51 6.37 -4.62
C VAL A 17 -4.90 6.00 -5.11
N ALA A 18 -5.07 6.00 -6.42
CA ALA A 18 -6.37 5.90 -7.06
C ALA A 18 -6.75 4.46 -7.41
N VAL A 19 -7.99 4.28 -7.85
CA VAL A 19 -8.51 2.96 -8.20
C VAL A 19 -7.70 2.31 -9.31
N ASP A 20 -7.16 3.10 -10.23
CA ASP A 20 -6.36 2.58 -11.34
C ASP A 20 -5.12 1.84 -10.87
N ASP A 21 -4.64 2.15 -9.68
CA ASP A 21 -3.44 1.55 -9.15
C ASP A 21 -3.68 0.19 -8.49
N ALA A 22 -4.95 -0.14 -8.21
CA ALA A 22 -5.25 -1.33 -7.42
C ALA A 22 -4.82 -2.62 -8.10
N GLU A 23 -5.11 -2.76 -9.39
CA GLU A 23 -4.78 -4.00 -10.10
C GLU A 23 -3.27 -4.17 -10.27
N ALA A 24 -2.58 -3.08 -10.62
CA ALA A 24 -1.13 -3.13 -10.76
C ALA A 24 -0.46 -3.48 -9.43
N LEU A 25 -0.94 -2.89 -8.36
CA LEU A 25 -0.43 -3.20 -7.03
C LEU A 25 -0.66 -4.66 -6.66
N ALA A 26 -1.86 -5.17 -6.92
CA ALA A 26 -2.17 -6.56 -6.62
C ALA A 26 -1.24 -7.51 -7.36
N GLN A 27 -1.00 -7.25 -8.65
CA GLN A 27 -0.09 -8.08 -9.43
C GLN A 27 1.32 -8.03 -8.88
N TRP A 28 1.80 -6.84 -8.53
CA TRP A 28 3.15 -6.70 -8.00
C TRP A 28 3.30 -7.46 -6.68
N LEU A 29 2.32 -7.35 -5.80
CA LEU A 29 2.35 -8.04 -4.52
C LEU A 29 2.37 -9.56 -4.68
N ARG A 30 1.62 -10.08 -5.65
CA ARG A 30 1.56 -11.52 -5.89
C ARG A 30 2.86 -12.07 -6.46
N GLN A 31 3.61 -11.25 -7.17
CA GLN A 31 4.85 -11.66 -7.83
C GLN A 31 6.04 -11.73 -6.87
N HIS A 32 5.90 -11.19 -5.67
CA HIS A 32 7.00 -11.13 -4.72
C HIS A 32 6.75 -12.07 -3.55
N LYS A 33 7.78 -12.76 -3.10
CA LYS A 33 7.65 -13.71 -2.01
C LYS A 33 7.34 -13.04 -0.68
N SER A 34 8.01 -11.93 -0.41
CA SER A 34 7.82 -11.19 0.82
C SER A 34 7.50 -9.74 0.49
N PRO A 35 6.31 -9.49 -0.05
CA PRO A 35 5.99 -8.15 -0.49
C PRO A 35 5.88 -7.19 0.69
N ALA A 36 6.33 -5.95 0.46
CA ALA A 36 6.27 -4.90 1.47
C ALA A 36 5.77 -3.62 0.83
N VAL A 37 5.14 -2.78 1.63
CA VAL A 37 4.67 -1.47 1.19
C VAL A 37 5.15 -0.40 2.16
N HIS A 38 5.42 0.77 1.63
CA HIS A 38 5.80 1.95 2.40
C HIS A 38 4.66 2.95 2.31
N LEU A 39 4.06 3.29 3.43
CA LEU A 39 2.88 4.14 3.48
C LEU A 39 3.15 5.48 4.17
N GLY A 40 4.41 5.76 4.50
CA GLY A 40 4.76 6.96 5.25
C GLY A 40 4.41 8.27 4.55
N LYS A 41 4.33 8.26 3.23
CA LYS A 41 3.98 9.46 2.44
C LYS A 41 2.62 9.33 1.78
N CYS A 42 1.83 8.36 2.20
CA CYS A 42 0.50 8.15 1.63
C CYS A 42 -0.52 8.99 2.36
N ASP A 43 -1.24 9.84 1.60
CA ASP A 43 -2.26 10.70 2.18
C ASP A 43 -3.63 10.05 2.14
N HIS A 44 -3.90 9.31 1.06
CA HIS A 44 -5.22 8.72 0.87
C HIS A 44 -5.11 7.57 -0.11
N VAL A 45 -5.89 6.51 0.12
CA VAL A 45 -6.01 5.40 -0.83
C VAL A 45 -7.49 5.19 -1.16
N HIS A 46 -7.75 4.87 -2.42
CA HIS A 46 -9.09 4.46 -2.83
C HIS A 46 -9.44 3.14 -2.14
N ALA A 47 -10.74 2.93 -1.89
CA ALA A 47 -11.21 1.73 -1.20
C ALA A 47 -10.73 0.43 -1.89
N ALA A 48 -10.64 0.44 -3.22
CA ALA A 48 -10.16 -0.73 -3.95
C ALA A 48 -8.70 -1.05 -3.62
N VAL A 49 -7.88 -0.02 -3.45
CA VAL A 49 -6.47 -0.20 -3.06
C VAL A 49 -6.39 -0.72 -1.63
N LEU A 50 -7.21 -0.17 -0.74
CA LEU A 50 -7.25 -0.64 0.63
C LEU A 50 -7.61 -2.12 0.71
N GLN A 51 -8.57 -2.55 -0.10
CA GLN A 51 -8.95 -3.96 -0.15
C GLN A 51 -7.80 -4.85 -0.61
N VAL A 52 -7.01 -4.39 -1.57
CA VAL A 52 -5.82 -5.12 -2.00
C VAL A 52 -4.84 -5.28 -0.84
N LEU A 53 -4.60 -4.20 -0.10
CA LEU A 53 -3.71 -4.27 1.04
C LEU A 53 -4.21 -5.23 2.11
N LEU A 54 -5.51 -5.23 2.37
CA LEU A 54 -6.10 -6.12 3.37
C LEU A 54 -6.09 -7.58 2.90
N ALA A 55 -6.39 -7.81 1.64
CA ALA A 55 -6.49 -9.17 1.10
C ALA A 55 -5.13 -9.85 0.98
N LEU A 56 -4.12 -9.11 0.52
CA LEU A 56 -2.80 -9.67 0.28
C LEU A 56 -1.85 -9.48 1.46
N ALA A 57 -2.22 -8.62 2.41
CA ALA A 57 -1.54 -8.42 3.68
C ALA A 57 -0.02 -8.28 3.55
N PRO A 58 0.47 -7.35 2.71
CA PRO A 58 1.92 -7.16 2.61
C PRO A 58 2.46 -6.58 3.92
N ARG A 59 3.75 -6.76 4.11
CA ARG A 59 4.43 -6.17 5.27
C ARG A 59 4.46 -4.65 5.09
N VAL A 60 4.11 -3.91 6.14
CA VAL A 60 4.15 -2.45 6.10
C VAL A 60 5.48 -1.98 6.67
N VAL A 61 6.33 -1.42 5.82
CA VAL A 61 7.65 -0.94 6.23
C VAL A 61 7.55 0.36 7.01
N ALA A 62 6.63 1.24 6.59
CA ALA A 62 6.39 2.49 7.29
C ALA A 62 4.89 2.74 7.34
N PRO A 63 4.30 2.92 8.53
CA PRO A 63 2.86 3.15 8.64
C PRO A 63 2.47 4.51 8.08
N PRO A 64 1.22 4.66 7.65
CA PRO A 64 0.75 5.98 7.20
C PRO A 64 0.62 6.94 8.36
N ALA A 65 0.76 8.23 8.06
CA ALA A 65 0.64 9.28 9.07
C ALA A 65 -0.81 9.44 9.54
N ASP A 66 -1.77 9.20 8.65
CA ASP A 66 -3.19 9.31 8.99
C ASP A 66 -3.57 8.20 9.97
N PRO A 67 -4.04 8.55 11.18
CA PRO A 67 -4.39 7.52 12.17
C PRO A 67 -5.51 6.59 11.72
N TRP A 68 -6.48 7.10 10.96
CA TRP A 68 -7.57 6.28 10.46
C TRP A 68 -7.05 5.22 9.49
N LEU A 69 -6.19 5.65 8.56
CA LEU A 69 -5.62 4.73 7.59
C LEU A 69 -4.69 3.73 8.26
N ALA A 70 -3.92 4.18 9.23
CA ALA A 70 -3.06 3.28 9.99
C ALA A 70 -3.86 2.20 10.70
N ALA A 71 -5.01 2.57 11.28
CA ALA A 71 -5.89 1.61 11.94
C ALA A 71 -6.51 0.66 10.92
N ALA A 72 -6.88 1.17 9.75
CA ALA A 72 -7.52 0.35 8.73
C ALA A 72 -6.60 -0.73 8.17
N VAL A 73 -5.32 -0.43 7.97
CA VAL A 73 -4.38 -1.45 7.48
C VAL A 73 -3.90 -2.39 8.58
N GLY A 74 -4.22 -2.08 9.82
CA GLY A 74 -3.96 -2.95 10.96
C GLY A 74 -2.56 -2.82 11.52
N PRO A 75 -2.35 -3.37 12.71
CA PRO A 75 -1.03 -3.31 13.35
C PRO A 75 -0.05 -4.21 12.64
N GLN A 76 1.20 -3.81 12.68
CA GLN A 76 2.29 -4.59 12.10
C GLN A 76 3.08 -5.25 13.22
N THR A 77 3.19 -6.53 13.14
CA THR A 77 3.96 -7.31 14.12
C THR A 77 5.13 -8.00 13.46
#